data_53c32e06e8d013a493b81bce1238dd3c
#
_entry.id   53c32e06e8d013a493b81bce1238dd3c
#
_cell.length_a   1.000
_cell.length_b   1.000
_cell.length_c   1.000
_cell.angle_alpha   90.00
_cell.angle_beta   90.00
_cell.angle_gamma   90.00
#
_symmetry.space_group_name_H-M   'P 1'
#
loop_
_entity.id
_entity.type
_entity.pdbx_description
1 polymer ?
#
loop_
_entity_poly.entity_id
_entity_poly.type
_entity_poly.pdbx_seq_one_letter_code
_entity_poly.pdbx_strand_id
1 'polypeptide(L)'
;MRHRRIGRKFGRNPNHQRALLRNLAISLILTERDVEDFDSKEQAPKTAGRITTTLPKAKELRPFIEKLITKAVRAQASIKAAEELACKAEKNTEEWKAWRQGEGWKAWVKASAPAVAARRAVYEKLNNREAVTLLFNRIAPRYVERCGGYTRIYKLAKPRLGDAGKQAIIEFVGENDRRNVVATSVVPTVE
;
A
#
# COMPACT_ATOMS: atom_id res chain seq x y z
N MET A 1 17.49 20.00 22.32
CA MET A 1 17.75 19.13 21.17
C MET A 1 16.91 17.85 21.26
N ARG A 2 16.43 17.29 20.15
CA ARG A 2 15.52 16.11 20.17
C ARG A 2 16.23 14.75 20.25
N HIS A 3 17.50 14.64 20.45
CA HIS A 3 18.28 13.40 20.64
C HIS A 3 17.72 12.16 19.90
N ARG A 4 17.52 12.25 18.57
CA ARG A 4 16.94 11.21 17.69
C ARG A 4 15.48 10.78 18.04
N ARG A 5 14.73 11.52 18.83
CA ARG A 5 13.31 11.26 19.07
C ARG A 5 12.50 11.63 17.83
N ILE A 6 12.11 10.61 17.08
CA ILE A 6 11.30 10.73 15.87
C ILE A 6 9.84 10.43 16.25
N GLY A 7 8.90 11.15 15.62
CA GLY A 7 7.48 10.91 15.77
C GLY A 7 6.78 11.86 16.76
N ARG A 8 5.46 11.87 16.68
CA ARG A 8 4.57 12.68 17.50
C ARG A 8 3.97 11.86 18.64
N LYS A 9 3.69 12.48 19.76
CA LYS A 9 3.23 11.76 20.96
C LYS A 9 1.79 11.24 20.90
N PHE A 10 0.88 11.87 20.15
CA PHE A 10 -0.53 11.45 20.00
C PHE A 10 -1.17 10.88 21.27
N GLY A 11 -1.17 11.64 22.35
CA GLY A 11 -1.73 11.20 23.63
C GLY A 11 -0.82 10.34 24.51
N ARG A 12 0.45 10.19 24.16
CA ARG A 12 1.52 9.50 24.94
C ARG A 12 1.40 7.96 25.03
N ASN A 13 0.23 7.36 24.90
CA ASN A 13 0.08 5.91 24.96
C ASN A 13 0.59 5.25 23.65
N PRO A 14 1.62 4.37 23.70
CA PRO A 14 2.19 3.74 22.52
C PRO A 14 1.19 2.84 21.77
N ASN A 15 0.31 2.17 22.49
CA ASN A 15 -0.70 1.29 21.89
C ASN A 15 -1.73 2.11 21.12
N HIS A 16 -2.17 3.24 21.68
CA HIS A 16 -3.05 4.18 21.00
C HIS A 16 -2.39 4.74 19.73
N GLN A 17 -1.12 5.12 19.77
CA GLN A 17 -0.39 5.63 18.61
C GLN A 17 -0.33 4.59 17.48
N ARG A 18 0.01 3.34 17.81
CA ARG A 18 0.06 2.23 16.85
C ARG A 18 -1.32 1.96 16.25
N ALA A 19 -2.36 1.90 17.07
CA ALA A 19 -3.74 1.69 16.64
C ALA A 19 -4.23 2.83 15.74
N LEU A 20 -3.93 4.09 16.09
CA LEU A 20 -4.30 5.27 15.30
C LEU A 20 -3.72 5.20 13.88
N LEU A 21 -2.41 4.95 13.76
CA LEU A 21 -1.75 4.86 12.45
C LEU A 21 -2.22 3.65 11.66
N ARG A 22 -2.44 2.51 12.31
CA ARG A 22 -3.01 1.30 11.72
C ARG A 22 -4.38 1.60 11.13
N ASN A 23 -5.30 2.14 11.91
CA ASN A 23 -6.67 2.43 11.48
C ASN A 23 -6.71 3.44 10.32
N LEU A 24 -5.89 4.49 10.38
CA LEU A 24 -5.77 5.45 9.27
C LEU A 24 -5.23 4.80 7.99
N ALA A 25 -4.24 3.89 8.11
CA ALA A 25 -3.72 3.16 6.96
C ALA A 25 -4.76 2.22 6.37
N ILE A 26 -5.49 1.48 7.22
CA ILE A 26 -6.60 0.61 6.79
C ILE A 26 -7.66 1.46 6.08
N SER A 27 -8.11 2.55 6.69
CA SER A 27 -9.11 3.43 6.07
C SER A 27 -8.66 3.93 4.70
N LEU A 28 -7.39 4.30 4.52
CA LEU A 28 -6.86 4.74 3.23
C LEU A 28 -6.84 3.61 2.19
N ILE A 29 -6.42 2.40 2.58
CA ILE A 29 -6.38 1.24 1.68
C ILE A 29 -7.80 0.80 1.30
N LEU A 30 -8.73 0.76 2.25
CA LEU A 30 -10.11 0.33 2.01
C LEU A 30 -10.91 1.29 1.11
N THR A 31 -10.45 2.51 0.90
CA THR A 31 -11.04 3.39 -0.12
C THR A 31 -10.87 2.87 -1.56
N GLU A 32 -9.97 1.91 -1.77
CA GLU A 32 -9.74 1.27 -3.08
C GLU A 32 -10.64 0.04 -3.32
N ARG A 33 -11.62 -0.23 -2.44
CA ARG A 33 -12.66 -1.23 -2.69
C ARG A 33 -13.51 -0.84 -3.89
N ASP A 34 -14.15 -1.82 -4.51
CA ASP A 34 -15.19 -1.58 -5.49
C ASP A 34 -16.43 -0.99 -4.79
N VAL A 35 -17.18 -0.17 -5.52
CA VAL A 35 -18.39 0.48 -4.98
C VAL A 35 -19.43 -0.57 -4.57
N GLU A 36 -19.41 -1.73 -5.22
CA GLU A 36 -20.32 -2.86 -4.95
C GLU A 36 -20.02 -3.56 -3.61
N ASP A 37 -18.80 -3.47 -3.11
CA ASP A 37 -18.37 -4.07 -1.84
C ASP A 37 -18.77 -3.23 -0.61
N PHE A 38 -19.39 -2.07 -0.81
CA PHE A 38 -19.89 -1.22 0.27
C PHE A 38 -21.36 -1.54 0.55
N ASP A 39 -21.75 -1.57 1.83
CA ASP A 39 -23.12 -1.86 2.27
C ASP A 39 -24.15 -0.87 1.68
N SER A 40 -23.72 0.36 1.41
CA SER A 40 -24.50 1.34 0.66
C SER A 40 -23.59 2.21 -0.20
N LYS A 41 -24.11 2.65 -1.37
CA LYS A 41 -23.39 3.56 -2.29
C LYS A 41 -23.04 4.91 -1.63
N GLU A 42 -23.79 5.32 -0.63
CA GLU A 42 -23.56 6.57 0.11
C GLU A 42 -22.34 6.49 1.02
N GLN A 43 -21.99 5.28 1.50
CA GLN A 43 -20.80 5.03 2.32
C GLN A 43 -19.52 4.90 1.48
N ALA A 44 -19.67 4.66 0.17
CA ALA A 44 -18.54 4.60 -0.73
C ALA A 44 -17.80 5.94 -0.79
N PRO A 45 -16.46 5.94 -0.79
CA PRO A 45 -15.70 7.17 -0.87
C PRO A 45 -15.94 7.86 -2.23
N LYS A 46 -16.22 9.16 -2.23
CA LYS A 46 -16.38 9.97 -3.46
C LYS A 46 -15.18 9.87 -4.40
N THR A 47 -14.01 9.61 -3.85
CA THR A 47 -12.77 9.44 -4.61
C THR A 47 -11.93 8.36 -3.93
N ALA A 48 -11.61 7.30 -4.67
CA ALA A 48 -10.75 6.22 -4.21
C ALA A 48 -9.33 6.73 -3.91
N GLY A 49 -8.62 6.03 -3.05
CA GLY A 49 -7.21 6.29 -2.77
C GLY A 49 -6.93 7.52 -1.92
N ARG A 50 -7.95 8.17 -1.29
CA ARG A 50 -7.74 9.36 -0.45
C ARG A 50 -8.59 9.39 0.82
N ILE A 51 -8.01 9.97 1.87
CA ILE A 51 -8.72 10.29 3.11
C ILE A 51 -8.39 11.70 3.60
N THR A 52 -9.35 12.33 4.28
CA THR A 52 -9.15 13.62 4.94
C THR A 52 -8.86 13.39 6.43
N THR A 53 -7.78 13.98 6.92
CA THR A 53 -7.40 13.91 8.34
C THR A 53 -6.66 15.18 8.78
N THR A 54 -6.21 15.25 10.02
CA THR A 54 -5.40 16.39 10.45
C THR A 54 -3.99 16.31 9.88
N LEU A 55 -3.39 17.45 9.56
CA LEU A 55 -2.04 17.53 8.97
C LEU A 55 -0.97 16.78 9.80
N PRO A 56 -0.95 16.85 11.15
CA PRO A 56 0.00 16.06 11.93
C PRO A 56 -0.16 14.55 11.75
N LYS A 57 -1.39 14.03 11.69
CA LYS A 57 -1.68 12.61 11.48
C LYS A 57 -1.27 12.16 10.08
N ALA A 58 -1.59 12.96 9.05
CA ALA A 58 -1.17 12.67 7.67
C ALA A 58 0.35 12.58 7.54
N LYS A 59 1.10 13.48 8.18
CA LYS A 59 2.57 13.46 8.16
C LYS A 59 3.19 12.23 8.82
N GLU A 60 2.60 11.72 9.90
CA GLU A 60 3.09 10.50 10.56
C GLU A 60 2.60 9.22 9.86
N LEU A 61 1.44 9.27 9.22
CA LEU A 61 0.91 8.15 8.45
C LEU A 61 1.78 7.84 7.23
N ARG A 62 2.29 8.87 6.53
CA ARG A 62 3.10 8.71 5.31
C ARG A 62 4.23 7.68 5.49
N PRO A 63 5.19 7.83 6.41
CA PRO A 63 6.28 6.88 6.53
C PRO A 63 5.82 5.49 6.96
N PHE A 64 4.69 5.37 7.66
CA PHE A 64 4.13 4.09 8.05
C PHE A 64 3.59 3.33 6.83
N ILE A 65 2.71 3.96 6.04
CA ILE A 65 2.08 3.30 4.90
C ILE A 65 3.05 3.06 3.74
N GLU A 66 3.98 3.99 3.49
CA GLU A 66 4.98 3.82 2.42
C GLU A 66 5.92 2.64 2.66
N LYS A 67 6.26 2.34 3.91
CA LYS A 67 7.01 1.12 4.26
C LYS A 67 6.22 -0.15 3.94
N LEU A 68 4.90 -0.15 4.12
CA LEU A 68 4.04 -1.30 3.81
C LEU A 68 3.92 -1.48 2.29
N ILE A 69 3.73 -0.39 1.55
CA ILE A 69 3.71 -0.41 0.08
C ILE A 69 5.04 -0.92 -0.47
N THR A 70 6.18 -0.44 0.02
CA THR A 70 7.50 -0.92 -0.42
C THR A 70 7.67 -2.43 -0.22
N LYS A 71 7.20 -2.98 0.91
CA LYS A 71 7.22 -4.43 1.14
C LYS A 71 6.35 -5.18 0.14
N ALA A 72 5.17 -4.66 -0.15
CA ALA A 72 4.24 -5.27 -1.09
C ALA A 72 4.78 -5.19 -2.53
N VAL A 73 5.36 -4.06 -2.94
CA VAL A 73 5.99 -3.86 -4.26
C VAL A 73 7.16 -4.82 -4.47
N ARG A 74 8.06 -4.95 -3.50
CA ARG A 74 9.18 -5.89 -3.58
C ARG A 74 8.75 -7.35 -3.71
N ALA A 75 7.59 -7.70 -3.17
CA ALA A 75 7.05 -9.05 -3.27
C ALA A 75 6.40 -9.35 -4.63
N GLN A 76 6.12 -8.33 -5.47
CA GLN A 76 5.46 -8.53 -6.77
C GLN A 76 6.29 -9.43 -7.71
N ALA A 77 7.61 -9.29 -7.71
CA ALA A 77 8.48 -10.16 -8.50
C ALA A 77 8.33 -11.65 -8.12
N SER A 78 8.26 -11.94 -6.81
CA SER A 78 8.06 -13.31 -6.32
C SER A 78 6.64 -13.83 -6.58
N ILE A 79 5.63 -12.95 -6.60
CA ILE A 79 4.26 -13.31 -6.95
C ILE A 79 4.21 -13.72 -8.43
N LYS A 80 4.77 -12.92 -9.35
CA LYS A 80 4.83 -13.23 -10.78
C LYS A 80 5.58 -14.54 -11.05
N ALA A 81 6.76 -14.72 -10.44
CA ALA A 81 7.51 -15.96 -10.58
C ALA A 81 6.75 -17.19 -10.05
N ALA A 82 5.96 -17.04 -9.00
CA ALA A 82 5.12 -18.11 -8.50
C ALA A 82 3.92 -18.40 -9.41
N GLU A 83 3.32 -17.38 -10.03
CA GLU A 83 2.23 -17.53 -11.01
C GLU A 83 2.68 -18.31 -12.25
N GLU A 84 3.89 -18.07 -12.74
CA GLU A 84 4.49 -18.81 -13.88
C GLU A 84 4.68 -20.30 -13.57
N LEU A 85 5.01 -20.65 -12.32
CA LEU A 85 5.21 -22.02 -11.85
C LEU A 85 3.92 -22.70 -11.36
N ALA A 86 2.81 -21.96 -11.29
CA ALA A 86 1.55 -22.48 -10.81
C ALA A 86 0.93 -23.48 -11.79
N CYS A 87 0.35 -24.56 -11.26
CA CYS A 87 -0.44 -25.47 -12.05
C CYS A 87 -1.73 -24.79 -12.52
N LYS A 88 -2.04 -24.88 -13.81
CA LYS A 88 -3.27 -24.35 -14.42
C LYS A 88 -4.46 -25.32 -14.34
N ALA A 89 -4.19 -26.59 -13.96
CA ALA A 89 -5.24 -27.60 -13.81
C ALA A 89 -6.16 -27.29 -12.62
N GLU A 90 -7.40 -27.68 -12.71
CA GLU A 90 -8.37 -27.53 -11.61
C GLU A 90 -7.95 -28.34 -10.38
N LYS A 91 -8.28 -27.80 -9.21
CA LYS A 91 -7.97 -28.46 -7.93
C LYS A 91 -8.62 -29.86 -7.88
N ASN A 92 -7.84 -30.83 -7.37
CA ASN A 92 -8.23 -32.22 -7.19
C ASN A 92 -8.31 -33.07 -8.48
N THR A 93 -7.95 -32.55 -9.66
CA THR A 93 -7.71 -33.37 -10.86
C THR A 93 -6.46 -34.21 -10.69
N GLU A 94 -6.31 -35.29 -11.48
CA GLU A 94 -5.12 -36.14 -11.44
C GLU A 94 -3.85 -35.39 -11.80
N GLU A 95 -3.92 -34.51 -12.77
CA GLU A 95 -2.80 -33.62 -13.17
C GLU A 95 -2.37 -32.72 -12.02
N TRP A 96 -3.33 -32.11 -11.30
CA TRP A 96 -3.03 -31.29 -10.13
C TRP A 96 -2.41 -32.09 -8.99
N LYS A 97 -2.90 -33.33 -8.76
CA LYS A 97 -2.33 -34.23 -7.72
C LYS A 97 -0.88 -34.65 -8.07
N ALA A 98 -0.63 -35.01 -9.33
CA ALA A 98 0.69 -35.34 -9.83
C ALA A 98 1.67 -34.15 -9.69
N TRP A 99 1.25 -32.96 -10.12
CA TRP A 99 2.03 -31.73 -9.93
C TRP A 99 2.33 -31.43 -8.45
N ARG A 100 1.35 -31.62 -7.56
CA ARG A 100 1.50 -31.36 -6.13
C ARG A 100 2.47 -32.33 -5.46
N GLN A 101 2.56 -33.57 -5.91
CA GLN A 101 3.50 -34.56 -5.39
C GLN A 101 4.90 -34.42 -6.01
N GLY A 102 4.98 -33.75 -7.17
CA GLY A 102 6.20 -33.60 -7.95
C GLY A 102 7.07 -32.42 -7.50
N GLU A 103 8.12 -32.18 -8.31
CA GLU A 103 9.05 -31.06 -8.10
C GLU A 103 8.44 -29.70 -8.42
N GLY A 104 7.41 -29.66 -9.26
CA GLY A 104 6.69 -28.43 -9.60
C GLY A 104 6.12 -27.73 -8.37
N TRP A 105 5.52 -28.49 -7.46
CA TRP A 105 5.05 -27.95 -6.19
C TRP A 105 6.17 -27.39 -5.32
N LYS A 106 7.31 -28.09 -5.22
CA LYS A 106 8.46 -27.63 -4.42
C LYS A 106 9.03 -26.33 -5.00
N ALA A 107 9.14 -26.23 -6.32
CA ALA A 107 9.60 -25.03 -7.00
C ALA A 107 8.63 -23.87 -6.77
N TRP A 108 7.33 -24.09 -6.91
CA TRP A 108 6.29 -23.10 -6.63
C TRP A 108 6.30 -22.60 -5.19
N VAL A 109 6.42 -23.51 -4.22
CA VAL A 109 6.52 -23.14 -2.80
C VAL A 109 7.74 -22.28 -2.55
N LYS A 110 8.90 -22.63 -3.11
CA LYS A 110 10.13 -21.85 -2.99
C LYS A 110 9.98 -20.45 -3.58
N ALA A 111 9.37 -20.33 -4.75
CA ALA A 111 9.12 -19.04 -5.41
C ALA A 111 8.09 -18.18 -4.65
N SER A 112 7.03 -18.79 -4.10
CA SER A 112 5.96 -18.08 -3.39
C SER A 112 6.33 -17.70 -1.96
N ALA A 113 7.30 -18.37 -1.33
CA ALA A 113 7.66 -18.16 0.07
C ALA A 113 7.99 -16.69 0.44
N PRO A 114 8.75 -15.91 -0.36
CA PRO A 114 9.03 -14.51 -0.05
C PRO A 114 7.75 -13.65 -0.09
N ALA A 115 6.83 -13.91 -1.01
CA ALA A 115 5.56 -13.20 -1.12
C ALA A 115 4.66 -13.48 0.10
N VAL A 116 4.59 -14.73 0.53
CA VAL A 116 3.85 -15.14 1.74
C VAL A 116 4.45 -14.49 2.99
N ALA A 117 5.78 -14.47 3.12
CA ALA A 117 6.47 -13.81 4.22
C ALA A 117 6.18 -12.30 4.24
N ALA A 118 6.20 -11.64 3.09
CA ALA A 118 5.86 -10.22 2.96
C ALA A 118 4.40 -9.95 3.37
N ARG A 119 3.43 -10.78 2.92
CA ARG A 119 2.01 -10.67 3.32
C ARG A 119 1.84 -10.82 4.83
N ARG A 120 2.51 -11.78 5.46
CA ARG A 120 2.48 -11.98 6.92
C ARG A 120 3.05 -10.76 7.65
N ALA A 121 4.17 -10.22 7.20
CA ALA A 121 4.81 -9.06 7.81
C ALA A 121 3.97 -7.77 7.66
N VAL A 122 3.19 -7.63 6.59
CA VAL A 122 2.24 -6.53 6.42
C VAL A 122 0.99 -6.76 7.27
N TYR A 123 0.48 -7.98 7.32
CA TYR A 123 -0.66 -8.35 8.16
C TYR A 123 -0.40 -8.09 9.64
N GLU A 124 0.80 -8.41 10.15
CA GLU A 124 1.20 -8.10 11.54
C GLU A 124 1.03 -6.60 11.89
N LYS A 125 1.28 -5.71 10.91
CA LYS A 125 1.16 -4.27 11.12
C LYS A 125 -0.28 -3.75 10.94
N LEU A 126 -1.03 -4.27 9.96
CA LEU A 126 -2.40 -3.83 9.65
C LEU A 126 -3.46 -4.58 10.45
N ASN A 127 -3.27 -5.88 10.70
CA ASN A 127 -4.25 -6.76 11.35
C ASN A 127 -5.63 -6.75 10.65
N ASN A 128 -5.65 -6.60 9.32
CA ASN A 128 -6.84 -6.63 8.49
C ASN A 128 -6.51 -7.36 7.18
N ARG A 129 -7.21 -8.49 6.91
CA ARG A 129 -6.94 -9.34 5.75
C ARG A 129 -7.30 -8.67 4.44
N GLU A 130 -8.43 -8.00 4.41
CA GLU A 130 -8.94 -7.32 3.23
C GLU A 130 -8.01 -6.17 2.79
N ALA A 131 -7.60 -5.32 3.74
CA ALA A 131 -6.63 -4.26 3.44
C ALA A 131 -5.30 -4.83 2.91
N VAL A 132 -4.84 -5.98 3.42
CA VAL A 132 -3.65 -6.64 2.87
C VAL A 132 -3.91 -7.14 1.46
N THR A 133 -5.06 -7.75 1.19
CA THR A 133 -5.42 -8.24 -0.15
C THR A 133 -5.47 -7.10 -1.16
N LEU A 134 -6.13 -6.00 -0.85
CA LEU A 134 -6.19 -4.81 -1.69
C LEU A 134 -4.79 -4.20 -1.92
N LEU A 135 -3.98 -4.13 -0.86
CA LEU A 135 -2.63 -3.60 -0.96
C LEU A 135 -1.76 -4.40 -1.95
N PHE A 136 -1.80 -5.73 -1.90
CA PHE A 136 -0.99 -6.59 -2.76
C PHE A 136 -1.55 -6.73 -4.17
N ASN A 137 -2.88 -6.76 -4.34
CA ASN A 137 -3.52 -7.05 -5.62
C ASN A 137 -3.81 -5.78 -6.44
N ARG A 138 -4.11 -4.64 -5.79
CA ARG A 138 -4.49 -3.40 -6.48
C ARG A 138 -3.46 -2.30 -6.40
N ILE A 139 -2.92 -2.05 -5.18
CA ILE A 139 -2.07 -0.88 -4.95
C ILE A 139 -0.62 -1.18 -5.36
N ALA A 140 -0.05 -2.30 -4.92
CA ALA A 140 1.35 -2.63 -5.18
C ALA A 140 1.71 -2.76 -6.68
N PRO A 141 0.88 -3.36 -7.54
CA PRO A 141 1.18 -3.45 -8.97
C PRO A 141 1.37 -2.10 -9.66
N ARG A 142 0.65 -1.06 -9.23
CA ARG A 142 0.76 0.31 -9.77
C ARG A 142 2.13 0.94 -9.54
N TYR A 143 2.88 0.44 -8.57
CA TYR A 143 4.13 1.06 -8.10
C TYR A 143 5.38 0.23 -8.35
N VAL A 144 5.32 -0.81 -9.17
CA VAL A 144 6.47 -1.69 -9.45
C VAL A 144 7.66 -0.91 -9.99
N GLU A 145 7.40 0.07 -10.86
CA GLU A 145 8.44 0.91 -11.48
C GLU A 145 8.83 2.13 -10.61
N ARG A 146 8.17 2.32 -9.46
CA ARG A 146 8.36 3.51 -8.64
C ARG A 146 9.18 3.20 -7.39
N CYS A 147 10.31 3.86 -7.23
CA CYS A 147 11.24 3.62 -6.11
C CYS A 147 10.81 4.23 -4.77
N GLY A 148 9.67 4.92 -4.68
CA GLY A 148 9.18 5.54 -3.43
C GLY A 148 8.30 6.76 -3.68
N GLY A 149 7.87 7.42 -2.58
CA GLY A 149 6.97 8.58 -2.66
C GLY A 149 5.59 8.18 -3.21
N TYR A 150 5.02 7.12 -2.68
CA TYR A 150 3.74 6.56 -3.11
C TYR A 150 2.55 7.37 -2.65
N THR A 151 2.75 8.30 -1.72
CA THR A 151 1.68 9.11 -1.13
C THR A 151 1.95 10.59 -1.28
N ARG A 152 0.87 11.38 -1.40
CA ARG A 152 0.89 12.83 -1.50
C ARG A 152 -0.01 13.43 -0.41
N ILE A 153 0.37 14.59 0.12
CA ILE A 153 -0.40 15.29 1.15
C ILE A 153 -0.76 16.68 0.63
N TYR A 154 -2.05 16.97 0.55
CA TYR A 154 -2.58 18.31 0.28
C TYR A 154 -3.06 18.94 1.57
N LYS A 155 -2.66 20.20 1.82
CA LYS A 155 -3.15 20.98 2.94
C LYS A 155 -4.46 21.65 2.55
N LEU A 156 -5.50 21.52 3.37
CA LEU A 156 -6.74 22.22 3.17
C LEU A 156 -6.62 23.64 3.75
N ALA A 157 -7.21 24.61 3.03
CA ALA A 157 -7.21 26.02 3.44
C ALA A 157 -8.08 26.24 4.68
N LYS A 158 -9.26 25.59 4.73
CA LYS A 158 -10.20 25.71 5.85
C LYS A 158 -9.79 24.81 7.01
N PRO A 159 -9.64 25.34 8.23
CA PRO A 159 -9.42 24.52 9.43
C PRO A 159 -10.70 23.77 9.81
N ARG A 160 -10.58 22.77 10.68
CA ARG A 160 -11.72 22.03 11.20
C ARG A 160 -12.54 22.91 12.15
N LEU A 161 -13.88 22.84 11.98
CA LEU A 161 -14.79 23.56 12.87
C LEU A 161 -14.65 23.04 14.31
N GLY A 162 -14.69 23.91 15.29
CA GLY A 162 -14.59 23.60 16.71
C GLY A 162 -13.19 23.81 17.28
N ASP A 163 -12.16 23.08 16.79
CA ASP A 163 -10.80 23.16 17.34
C ASP A 163 -9.79 23.88 16.42
N ALA A 164 -10.24 24.48 15.32
CA ALA A 164 -9.38 25.12 14.32
C ALA A 164 -8.20 24.27 13.85
N GLY A 165 -8.31 22.95 13.92
CA GLY A 165 -7.26 21.99 13.58
C GLY A 165 -6.97 22.02 12.07
N LYS A 166 -5.70 22.21 11.70
CA LYS A 166 -5.27 22.20 10.29
C LYS A 166 -5.54 20.83 9.67
N GLN A 167 -6.35 20.79 8.62
CA GLN A 167 -6.72 19.58 7.90
C GLN A 167 -5.81 19.33 6.70
N ALA A 168 -5.71 18.09 6.29
CA ALA A 168 -5.00 17.68 5.08
C ALA A 168 -5.65 16.42 4.49
N ILE A 169 -5.55 16.30 3.18
CA ILE A 169 -5.86 15.08 2.43
C ILE A 169 -4.55 14.33 2.24
N ILE A 170 -4.54 13.06 2.55
CA ILE A 170 -3.49 12.14 2.13
C ILE A 170 -4.08 11.21 1.07
N GLU A 171 -3.36 11.05 -0.04
CA GLU A 171 -3.80 10.21 -1.15
C GLU A 171 -2.66 9.38 -1.72
N PHE A 172 -3.02 8.31 -2.40
CA PHE A 172 -2.10 7.56 -3.25
C PHE A 172 -1.83 8.32 -4.54
N VAL A 173 -0.58 8.34 -4.96
CA VAL A 173 -0.19 8.95 -6.24
C VAL A 173 -0.72 8.08 -7.38
N GLY A 174 -1.37 8.68 -8.38
CA GLY A 174 -1.90 7.96 -9.54
C GLY A 174 -0.80 7.44 -10.47
N GLU A 175 -1.14 6.49 -11.32
CA GLU A 175 -0.23 5.91 -12.31
C GLU A 175 0.29 6.95 -13.30
N ASN A 176 -0.57 7.91 -13.67
CA ASN A 176 -0.24 8.98 -14.61
C ASN A 176 0.48 10.18 -13.96
N ASP A 177 0.60 10.20 -12.64
CA ASP A 177 1.37 11.19 -11.91
C ASP A 177 2.87 10.89 -12.01
N ARG A 178 3.42 11.03 -13.19
CA ARG A 178 4.86 10.91 -13.43
C ARG A 178 5.58 11.98 -12.61
N ARG A 179 6.69 11.62 -11.94
CA ARG A 179 7.70 12.62 -11.58
C ARG A 179 8.03 13.35 -12.88
N ASN A 180 7.97 14.69 -12.87
CA ASN A 180 8.57 15.46 -13.93
C ASN A 180 10.03 14.95 -14.06
N VAL A 181 10.26 14.10 -15.04
CA VAL A 181 11.63 13.83 -15.51
C VAL A 181 12.05 15.20 -15.99
N VAL A 182 12.97 15.83 -15.27
CA VAL A 182 13.65 17.04 -15.76
C VAL A 182 14.15 16.65 -17.13
N ALA A 183 13.54 17.24 -18.16
CA ALA A 183 14.00 17.05 -19.52
C ALA A 183 15.49 17.40 -19.52
N THR A 184 16.32 16.41 -19.68
CA THR A 184 17.73 16.61 -19.93
C THR A 184 17.76 17.47 -21.18
N SER A 185 18.08 18.76 -21.00
CA SER A 185 18.29 19.68 -22.11
C SER A 185 19.31 19.02 -23.05
N VAL A 186 18.84 18.54 -24.17
CA VAL A 186 19.69 18.15 -25.28
C VAL A 186 20.40 19.42 -25.68
N VAL A 187 21.65 19.55 -25.30
CA VAL A 187 22.51 20.62 -25.81
C VAL A 187 22.63 20.37 -27.31
N PRO A 188 22.16 21.27 -28.18
CA PRO A 188 22.36 21.10 -29.61
C PRO A 188 23.88 21.20 -29.84
N THR A 189 24.44 20.12 -30.36
CA THR A 189 25.78 20.13 -30.94
C THR A 189 25.75 21.08 -32.14
N VAL A 190 26.37 22.22 -32.01
CA VAL A 190 26.63 23.11 -33.13
C VAL A 190 27.77 22.49 -33.94
N GLU A 191 27.48 22.10 -35.19
CA GLU A 191 28.48 21.80 -36.21
C GLU A 191 29.14 23.11 -36.70
#